data_8aba044687b1c519099870c645d17840
#
_entry.id   8aba044687b1c519099870c645d17840
#
_cell.length_a   1.000
_cell.length_b   1.000
_cell.length_c   1.000
_cell.angle_alpha   90.00
_cell.angle_beta   90.00
_cell.angle_gamma   90.00
#
_symmetry.space_group_name_H-M   'P 1'
#
loop_
_entity.id
_entity.type
_entity.pdbx_description
1 polymer ?
#
loop_
_entity_poly.entity_id
_entity_poly.type
_entity_poly.pdbx_seq_one_letter_code
_entity_poly.pdbx_strand_id
1 'polypeptide(L)'
;MRVLFVCSGNAHRSPLAEALLRKMRPDWVVDSAGMQVAIPIAEEVREFLRRENAEEFLKKGPEGLGGKRLGDYDVIVAMEKEHRDYVLSLCPECGDKVVVWNIRDPYFLDREDAWKVYEEIKEKVTELAKSL
;
A
#
# COMPACT_ATOMS: atom_id res chain seq x y z
N MET A 1 -3.81 -14.49 -6.67
CA MET A 1 -4.38 -13.64 -5.62
C MET A 1 -4.39 -12.19 -6.05
N ARG A 2 -5.39 -11.44 -5.68
CA ARG A 2 -5.52 -10.01 -5.99
C ARG A 2 -5.51 -9.22 -4.69
N VAL A 3 -4.52 -8.34 -4.54
CA VAL A 3 -4.27 -7.59 -3.31
C VAL A 3 -4.33 -6.08 -3.59
N LEU A 4 -5.01 -5.34 -2.73
CA LEU A 4 -5.05 -3.87 -2.79
C LEU A 4 -4.52 -3.30 -1.49
N PHE A 5 -3.57 -2.37 -1.60
CA PHE A 5 -3.08 -1.60 -0.45
C PHE A 5 -3.72 -0.21 -0.45
N VAL A 6 -4.18 0.24 0.70
CA VAL A 6 -4.89 1.52 0.84
C VAL A 6 -4.24 2.38 1.92
N CYS A 7 -3.93 3.63 1.58
CA CYS A 7 -3.48 4.61 2.55
C CYS A 7 -4.16 5.96 2.28
N SER A 8 -3.68 7.04 2.88
CA SER A 8 -4.33 8.35 2.74
C SER A 8 -4.21 8.91 1.32
N GLY A 9 -2.98 9.09 0.82
CA GLY A 9 -2.74 9.79 -0.44
C GLY A 9 -2.20 8.96 -1.57
N ASN A 10 -1.92 7.68 -1.35
CA ASN A 10 -1.23 6.81 -2.31
C ASN A 10 0.11 7.41 -2.75
N ALA A 11 0.80 8.06 -1.80
CA ALA A 11 2.06 8.77 -2.05
C ALA A 11 3.26 8.15 -1.31
N HIS A 12 3.03 7.40 -0.25
CA HIS A 12 4.08 6.81 0.57
C HIS A 12 3.86 5.32 0.83
N ARG A 13 2.95 5.00 1.77
CA ARG A 13 2.81 3.64 2.31
C ARG A 13 2.31 2.61 1.30
N SER A 14 1.20 2.91 0.65
CA SER A 14 0.57 1.93 -0.23
C SER A 14 1.34 1.70 -1.53
N PRO A 15 1.91 2.72 -2.20
CA PRO A 15 2.69 2.43 -3.41
C PRO A 15 4.00 1.70 -3.10
N LEU A 16 4.59 1.95 -1.93
CA LEU A 16 5.77 1.19 -1.49
C LEU A 16 5.43 -0.29 -1.32
N ALA A 17 4.34 -0.57 -0.60
CA ALA A 17 3.89 -1.95 -0.38
C ALA A 17 3.57 -2.64 -1.70
N GLU A 18 2.89 -1.95 -2.60
CA GLU A 18 2.56 -2.50 -3.92
C GLU A 18 3.82 -2.93 -4.67
N ALA A 19 4.82 -2.04 -4.76
CA ALA A 19 6.04 -2.34 -5.51
C ALA A 19 6.80 -3.52 -4.92
N LEU A 20 6.92 -3.56 -3.59
CA LEU A 20 7.61 -4.67 -2.91
C LEU A 20 6.91 -6.00 -3.14
N LEU A 21 5.58 -6.02 -3.01
CA LEU A 21 4.84 -7.27 -3.20
C LEU A 21 4.83 -7.72 -4.66
N ARG A 22 4.75 -6.80 -5.61
CA ARG A 22 4.83 -7.14 -7.02
C ARG A 22 6.15 -7.82 -7.37
N LYS A 23 7.23 -7.36 -6.76
CA LYS A 23 8.53 -7.99 -6.94
C LYS A 23 8.57 -9.41 -6.34
N MET A 24 8.02 -9.56 -5.13
CA MET A 24 8.05 -10.84 -4.41
C MET A 24 7.09 -11.88 -4.98
N ARG A 25 5.94 -11.44 -5.48
CA ARG A 25 4.90 -12.33 -6.02
C ARG A 25 4.45 -11.84 -7.39
N PRO A 26 5.27 -12.04 -8.42
CA PRO A 26 4.91 -11.64 -9.80
C PRO A 26 3.70 -12.40 -10.34
N ASP A 27 3.30 -13.49 -9.69
CA ASP A 27 2.12 -14.27 -10.03
C ASP A 27 0.81 -13.66 -9.50
N TRP A 28 0.90 -12.67 -8.59
CA TRP A 28 -0.28 -12.01 -8.02
C TRP A 28 -0.61 -10.72 -8.76
N VAL A 29 -1.88 -10.32 -8.70
CA VAL A 29 -2.31 -8.98 -9.14
C VAL A 29 -2.27 -8.08 -7.92
N VAL A 30 -1.39 -7.08 -7.93
CA VAL A 30 -1.18 -6.20 -6.79
C VAL A 30 -1.39 -4.76 -7.21
N ASP A 31 -2.14 -4.01 -6.41
CA ASP A 31 -2.51 -2.64 -6.72
C ASP A 31 -2.53 -1.80 -5.45
N SER A 32 -2.65 -0.49 -5.59
CA SER A 32 -2.74 0.42 -4.45
C SER A 32 -3.60 1.63 -4.78
N ALA A 33 -4.15 2.27 -3.76
CA ALA A 33 -4.99 3.45 -3.92
C ALA A 33 -4.99 4.29 -2.64
N GLY A 34 -5.40 5.55 -2.75
CA GLY A 34 -5.54 6.45 -1.63
C GLY A 34 -6.97 6.93 -1.45
N MET A 35 -7.27 7.38 -0.23
CA MET A 35 -8.55 8.00 0.06
C MET A 35 -8.70 9.34 -0.65
N GLN A 36 -7.64 10.15 -0.64
CA GLN A 36 -7.63 11.46 -1.26
C GLN A 36 -6.24 11.73 -1.84
N VAL A 37 -6.14 11.67 -3.16
CA VAL A 37 -4.88 11.95 -3.87
C VAL A 37 -4.65 13.44 -3.93
N ALA A 38 -3.46 13.90 -3.52
CA ALA A 38 -3.13 15.32 -3.46
C ALA A 38 -1.72 15.64 -3.94
N ILE A 39 -0.75 14.74 -3.74
CA ILE A 39 0.65 14.97 -4.07
C ILE A 39 1.22 13.76 -4.81
N PRO A 40 2.31 13.94 -5.58
CA PRO A 40 2.95 12.81 -6.26
C PRO A 40 3.60 11.85 -5.27
N ILE A 41 3.98 10.68 -5.76
CA ILE A 41 4.68 9.68 -4.94
C ILE A 41 6.00 10.29 -4.46
N ALA A 42 6.30 10.14 -3.16
CA ALA A 42 7.46 10.74 -2.53
C ALA A 42 8.78 10.19 -3.09
N GLU A 43 9.77 11.06 -3.23
CA GLU A 43 11.09 10.66 -3.71
C GLU A 43 11.75 9.65 -2.77
N GLU A 44 11.51 9.75 -1.46
CA GLU A 44 12.05 8.81 -0.47
C GLU A 44 11.58 7.39 -0.71
N VAL A 45 10.35 7.23 -1.21
CA VAL A 45 9.81 5.92 -1.58
C VAL A 45 10.62 5.34 -2.74
N ARG A 46 10.93 6.17 -3.74
CA ARG A 46 11.74 5.73 -4.88
C ARG A 46 13.13 5.32 -4.45
N GLU A 47 13.75 6.10 -3.55
CA GLU A 47 15.07 5.81 -3.03
C GLU A 47 15.10 4.48 -2.27
N PHE A 48 14.11 4.25 -1.41
CA PHE A 48 14.00 2.98 -0.68
C PHE A 48 13.85 1.80 -1.64
N LEU A 49 12.97 1.93 -2.62
CA LEU A 49 12.75 0.88 -3.61
C LEU A 49 13.96 0.62 -4.48
N ARG A 50 14.73 1.67 -4.80
CA ARG A 50 15.98 1.51 -5.56
C ARG A 50 16.96 0.66 -4.77
N ARG A 51 17.09 0.90 -3.48
CA ARG A 51 17.92 0.10 -2.59
C ARG A 51 17.46 -1.36 -2.52
N GLU A 52 16.15 -1.58 -2.62
CA GLU A 52 15.56 -2.92 -2.58
C GLU A 52 15.50 -3.59 -3.95
N ASN A 53 16.01 -2.93 -4.99
CA ASN A 53 15.92 -3.42 -6.37
C ASN A 53 14.47 -3.64 -6.81
N ALA A 54 13.58 -2.75 -6.37
CA ALA A 54 12.14 -2.85 -6.65
C ALA A 54 11.56 -1.60 -7.30
N GLU A 55 12.38 -0.61 -7.65
CA GLU A 55 11.91 0.64 -8.24
C GLU A 55 11.14 0.42 -9.53
N GLU A 56 11.54 -0.56 -10.33
CA GLU A 56 10.86 -0.85 -11.60
C GLU A 56 9.40 -1.29 -11.43
N PHE A 57 9.04 -1.74 -10.23
CA PHE A 57 7.68 -2.18 -9.93
C PHE A 57 6.79 -1.04 -9.41
N LEU A 58 7.34 0.15 -9.20
CA LEU A 58 6.58 1.27 -8.68
C LEU A 58 5.64 1.82 -9.75
N LYS A 59 4.40 2.09 -9.36
CA LYS A 59 3.41 2.72 -10.24
C LYS A 59 3.86 4.13 -10.64
N LYS A 60 3.32 4.65 -11.74
CA LYS A 60 3.73 5.94 -12.28
C LYS A 60 3.26 7.13 -11.44
N GLY A 61 2.11 7.02 -10.81
CA GLY A 61 1.54 8.08 -10.01
C GLY A 61 0.44 7.60 -9.10
N PRO A 62 -0.02 8.45 -8.17
CA PRO A 62 -1.06 8.04 -7.22
C PRO A 62 -2.42 7.89 -7.89
N GLU A 63 -3.23 6.99 -7.34
CA GLU A 63 -4.58 6.70 -7.80
C GLU A 63 -5.55 6.72 -6.62
N GLY A 64 -6.78 7.17 -6.87
CA GLY A 64 -7.83 7.18 -5.86
C GLY A 64 -8.62 5.89 -5.82
N LEU A 65 -9.25 5.64 -4.68
CA LEU A 65 -10.10 4.46 -4.47
C LEU A 65 -11.31 4.42 -5.39
N GLY A 66 -11.81 5.56 -5.83
CA GLY A 66 -13.01 5.63 -6.66
C GLY A 66 -12.90 4.89 -7.98
N GLY A 67 -11.68 4.65 -8.47
CA GLY A 67 -11.46 3.90 -9.70
C GLY A 67 -11.26 2.41 -9.51
N LYS A 68 -11.34 1.92 -8.28
CA LYS A 68 -11.04 0.52 -7.96
C LYS A 68 -12.32 -0.29 -7.73
N ARG A 69 -12.33 -1.52 -8.22
CA ARG A 69 -13.41 -2.48 -7.98
C ARG A 69 -13.10 -3.28 -6.73
N LEU A 70 -13.51 -2.73 -5.58
CA LEU A 70 -13.14 -3.30 -4.26
C LEU A 70 -13.57 -4.76 -4.10
N GLY A 71 -14.71 -5.12 -4.66
CA GLY A 71 -15.20 -6.50 -4.58
C GLY A 71 -14.34 -7.53 -5.31
N ASP A 72 -13.48 -7.09 -6.24
CA ASP A 72 -12.67 -8.00 -7.04
C ASP A 72 -11.37 -8.42 -6.34
N TYR A 73 -11.00 -7.78 -5.24
CA TYR A 73 -9.78 -8.13 -4.52
C TYR A 73 -10.02 -9.23 -3.50
N ASP A 74 -9.01 -10.07 -3.31
CA ASP A 74 -9.05 -11.15 -2.31
C ASP A 74 -8.67 -10.62 -0.93
N VAL A 75 -7.74 -9.67 -0.88
CA VAL A 75 -7.28 -9.04 0.35
C VAL A 75 -7.14 -7.54 0.10
N ILE A 76 -7.67 -6.76 1.03
CA ILE A 76 -7.51 -5.29 1.03
C ILE A 76 -6.77 -4.94 2.31
N VAL A 77 -5.57 -4.38 2.17
CA VAL A 77 -4.73 -4.00 3.30
C VAL A 77 -4.87 -2.51 3.53
N ALA A 78 -5.48 -2.14 4.65
CA ALA A 78 -5.61 -0.75 5.07
C ALA A 78 -4.44 -0.42 6.01
N MET A 79 -3.71 0.65 5.72
CA MET A 79 -2.56 1.03 6.53
C MET A 79 -2.96 1.51 7.91
N GLU A 80 -4.16 2.08 8.06
CA GLU A 80 -4.72 2.53 9.34
C GLU A 80 -6.22 2.25 9.39
N LYS A 81 -6.78 2.34 10.57
CA LYS A 81 -8.22 2.08 10.79
C LYS A 81 -9.11 2.99 9.95
N GLU A 82 -8.75 4.28 9.80
CA GLU A 82 -9.53 5.20 9.00
C GLU A 82 -9.61 4.79 7.54
N HIS A 83 -8.56 4.16 7.02
CA HIS A 83 -8.56 3.64 5.65
C HIS A 83 -9.52 2.46 5.52
N ARG A 84 -9.54 1.59 6.52
CA ARG A 84 -10.52 0.49 6.58
C ARG A 84 -11.94 1.03 6.59
N ASP A 85 -12.20 2.01 7.44
CA ASP A 85 -13.54 2.57 7.57
C ASP A 85 -14.00 3.19 6.26
N TYR A 86 -13.11 3.85 5.55
CA TYR A 86 -13.42 4.44 4.24
C TYR A 86 -13.72 3.35 3.20
N VAL A 87 -12.91 2.30 3.15
CA VAL A 87 -13.16 1.17 2.24
C VAL A 87 -14.53 0.55 2.52
N LEU A 88 -14.87 0.34 3.79
CA LEU A 88 -16.15 -0.26 4.16
C LEU A 88 -17.32 0.66 3.87
N SER A 89 -17.12 1.98 3.85
CA SER A 89 -18.17 2.91 3.44
C SER A 89 -18.49 2.76 1.95
N LEU A 90 -17.52 2.37 1.14
CA LEU A 90 -17.70 2.15 -0.31
C LEU A 90 -18.10 0.72 -0.63
N CYS A 91 -17.70 -0.23 0.19
CA CYS A 91 -17.96 -1.65 0.00
C CYS A 91 -18.23 -2.33 1.34
N PRO A 92 -19.47 -2.18 1.87
CA PRO A 92 -19.80 -2.79 3.18
C PRO A 92 -19.59 -4.29 3.21
N GLU A 93 -19.77 -4.98 2.11
CA GLU A 93 -19.60 -6.43 2.00
C GLU A 93 -18.14 -6.88 2.00
N CYS A 94 -17.19 -5.93 1.95
CA CYS A 94 -15.76 -6.25 1.90
C CYS A 94 -15.14 -6.55 3.28
N GLY A 95 -15.92 -6.47 4.36
CA GLY A 95 -15.38 -6.55 5.72
C GLY A 95 -14.50 -7.75 6.02
N ASP A 96 -14.87 -8.92 5.49
CA ASP A 96 -14.14 -10.16 5.76
C ASP A 96 -12.74 -10.20 5.14
N LYS A 97 -12.46 -9.32 4.18
CA LYS A 97 -11.19 -9.33 3.46
C LYS A 97 -10.33 -8.10 3.70
N VAL A 98 -10.76 -7.18 4.55
CA VAL A 98 -9.98 -6.00 4.92
C VAL A 98 -9.17 -6.30 6.17
N VAL A 99 -7.86 -6.08 6.11
CA VAL A 99 -6.97 -6.18 7.27
C VAL A 99 -6.32 -4.82 7.51
N VAL A 100 -6.02 -4.50 8.77
CA VAL A 100 -5.40 -3.24 9.17
C VAL A 100 -3.98 -3.52 9.67
N TRP A 101 -3.01 -2.81 9.11
CA TRP A 101 -1.60 -3.00 9.49
C TRP A 101 -1.12 -2.05 10.58
N ASN A 102 -1.83 -0.95 10.83
CA ASN A 102 -1.45 0.06 11.82
C ASN A 102 -0.06 0.66 11.54
N ILE A 103 0.17 1.02 10.30
CA ILE A 103 1.41 1.68 9.87
C ILE A 103 1.20 3.18 9.93
N ARG A 104 2.00 3.88 10.75
CA ARG A 104 1.88 5.34 10.88
C ARG A 104 2.26 6.06 9.59
N ASP A 105 1.73 7.28 9.41
CA ASP A 105 1.99 8.10 8.24
C ASP A 105 3.40 8.71 8.33
N PRO A 106 4.29 8.47 7.35
CA PRO A 106 5.64 9.04 7.38
C PRO A 106 5.72 10.48 6.88
N TYR A 107 4.62 11.08 6.46
CA TYR A 107 4.65 12.38 5.77
C TYR A 107 5.38 13.49 6.54
N PHE A 108 5.15 13.56 7.86
CA PHE A 108 5.78 14.60 8.69
C PHE A 108 7.03 14.12 9.43
N LEU A 109 7.50 12.91 9.15
CA LEU A 109 8.68 12.36 9.81
C LEU A 109 9.94 12.80 9.07
N ASP A 110 11.07 12.87 9.80
CA ASP A 110 12.35 13.06 9.15
C ASP A 110 12.72 11.80 8.35
N ARG A 111 13.79 11.90 7.57
CA ARG A 111 14.21 10.81 6.71
C ARG A 111 14.46 9.50 7.46
N GLU A 112 15.15 9.59 8.60
CA GLU A 112 15.50 8.40 9.37
C GLU A 112 14.26 7.68 9.90
N ASP A 113 13.31 8.43 10.47
CA ASP A 113 12.09 7.85 11.00
C ASP A 113 11.17 7.34 9.89
N ALA A 114 11.14 8.05 8.76
CA ALA A 114 10.37 7.58 7.61
C ALA A 114 10.91 6.24 7.10
N TRP A 115 12.23 6.06 7.09
CA TRP A 115 12.83 4.80 6.65
C TRP A 115 12.50 3.64 7.59
N LYS A 116 12.34 3.91 8.90
CA LYS A 116 11.87 2.90 9.84
C LYS A 116 10.46 2.44 9.49
N VAL A 117 9.60 3.36 9.08
CA VAL A 117 8.25 3.02 8.62
C VAL A 117 8.33 2.16 7.36
N TYR A 118 9.19 2.51 6.42
CA TYR A 118 9.36 1.72 5.19
C TYR A 118 9.87 0.31 5.47
N GLU A 119 10.79 0.15 6.43
CA GLU A 119 11.27 -1.16 6.85
C GLU A 119 10.14 -1.99 7.48
N GLU A 120 9.29 -1.36 8.27
CA GLU A 120 8.13 -2.04 8.87
C GLU A 120 7.17 -2.54 7.78
N ILE A 121 6.92 -1.72 6.75
CA ILE A 121 6.10 -2.13 5.62
C ILE A 121 6.74 -3.32 4.91
N LYS A 122 8.04 -3.27 4.68
CA LYS A 122 8.76 -4.37 4.03
C LYS A 122 8.60 -5.68 4.80
N GLU A 123 8.70 -5.64 6.12
CA GLU A 123 8.51 -6.84 6.94
C GLU A 123 7.11 -7.41 6.77
N LYS A 124 6.10 -6.56 6.83
CA LYS A 124 4.71 -7.00 6.68
C LYS A 124 4.40 -7.51 5.27
N VAL A 125 4.96 -6.88 4.26
CA VAL A 125 4.82 -7.35 2.88
C VAL A 125 5.47 -8.72 2.72
N THR A 126 6.65 -8.91 3.32
CA THR A 126 7.35 -10.19 3.26
C THR A 126 6.52 -11.31 3.89
N GLU A 127 5.91 -11.03 5.04
CA GLU A 127 5.01 -12.00 5.70
C GLU A 127 3.81 -12.33 4.81
N LEU A 128 3.20 -11.32 4.22
CA LEU A 128 2.05 -11.51 3.33
C LEU A 128 2.44 -12.37 2.11
N ALA A 129 3.59 -12.08 1.52
CA ALA A 129 4.07 -12.82 0.34
C ALA A 129 4.27 -14.30 0.63
N LYS A 130 4.62 -14.64 1.87
CA LYS A 130 4.85 -16.03 2.31
C LYS A 130 3.59 -16.73 2.77
N SER A 131 2.49 -16.00 2.99
CA SER A 131 1.29 -16.58 3.59
C SER A 131 0.54 -17.54 2.68
N LEU A 132 0.79 -17.46 1.40
CA LEU A 132 0.15 -18.29 0.38
C LEU A 132 1.20 -18.71 -0.68
#